data_5182aeb22f77a4927f57a358df4c4cad
#
_entry.id   5182aeb22f77a4927f57a358df4c4cad
#
_cell.length_a   1.000
_cell.length_b   1.000
_cell.length_c   1.000
_cell.angle_alpha   90.00
_cell.angle_beta   90.00
_cell.angle_gamma   90.00
#
_symmetry.space_group_name_H-M   'P 1'
#
loop_
_entity.id
_entity.type
_entity.pdbx_description
1 polymer ?
#
loop_
_entity_poly.entity_id
_entity_poly.type
_entity_poly.pdbx_seq_one_letter_code
_entity_poly.pdbx_strand_id
1 'polypeptide(L)'
;MRMRFKPYARPELEACAFHAHDPFHCAGHWHERFARPGQPLMLELGCGKGGFISQLACAHPENNYMGFDITDKVLILAKRKIEAAYAAANRAPDNVCILSADIER
;
A
#
# COMPACT_ATOMS: atom_id res chain seq x y z
N MET A 1 19.75 -10.27 -0.88
CA MET A 1 20.24 -9.40 0.21
C MET A 1 19.23 -9.36 1.33
N ARG A 2 19.68 -9.54 2.57
CA ARG A 2 18.79 -9.48 3.73
C ARG A 2 18.59 -8.03 4.14
N MET A 3 17.33 -7.63 4.31
CA MET A 3 17.01 -6.30 4.82
C MET A 3 17.26 -6.22 6.31
N ARG A 4 17.78 -5.08 6.77
CA ARG A 4 17.97 -4.84 8.19
C ARG A 4 16.61 -4.63 8.87
N PHE A 5 16.46 -5.16 10.10
CA PHE A 5 15.29 -4.90 10.92
C PHE A 5 15.15 -3.39 11.18
N LYS A 6 13.93 -2.89 11.04
CA LYS A 6 13.63 -1.46 11.21
C LYS A 6 12.58 -1.31 12.32
N PRO A 7 13.00 -0.98 13.56
CA PRO A 7 12.05 -0.90 14.68
C PRO A 7 10.99 0.19 14.51
N TYR A 8 11.26 1.22 13.70
CA TYR A 8 10.29 2.29 13.44
C TYR A 8 9.21 1.92 12.45
N ALA A 9 9.37 0.80 11.72
CA ALA A 9 8.49 0.48 10.59
C ALA A 9 7.05 0.21 11.03
N ARG A 10 6.84 -0.61 12.06
CA ARG A 10 5.49 -0.98 12.50
C ARG A 10 4.69 0.23 12.99
N PRO A 11 5.24 1.07 13.89
CA PRO A 11 4.50 2.26 14.33
C PRO A 11 4.17 3.22 13.20
N GLU A 12 5.11 3.43 12.27
CA GLU A 12 4.87 4.31 11.13
C GLU A 12 3.79 3.77 10.21
N LEU A 13 3.78 2.45 9.95
CA LEU A 13 2.74 1.82 9.14
C LEU A 13 1.39 1.87 9.82
N GLU A 14 1.32 1.67 11.13
CA GLU A 14 0.07 1.74 11.88
C GLU A 14 -0.56 3.12 11.81
N ALA A 15 0.24 4.17 11.71
CA ALA A 15 -0.24 5.53 11.57
C ALA A 15 -0.61 5.89 10.14
N CYS A 16 -0.30 5.04 9.16
CA CYS A 16 -0.51 5.31 7.75
C CYS A 16 -1.96 5.07 7.34
N ALA A 17 -2.62 6.08 6.76
CA ALA A 17 -4.02 5.99 6.40
C ALA A 17 -4.30 4.96 5.30
N PHE A 18 -3.35 4.73 4.38
CA PHE A 18 -3.54 3.78 3.29
C PHE A 18 -2.94 2.40 3.56
N HIS A 19 -2.54 2.12 4.80
CA HIS A 19 -2.07 0.80 5.21
C HIS A 19 -3.16 0.08 5.99
N ALA A 20 -3.47 -1.16 5.60
CA ALA A 20 -4.41 -2.01 6.32
C ALA A 20 -3.63 -2.97 7.20
N HIS A 21 -3.79 -2.84 8.53
CA HIS A 21 -3.04 -3.70 9.46
C HIS A 21 -3.75 -5.02 9.77
N ASP A 22 -5.03 -5.10 9.49
CA ASP A 22 -5.79 -6.33 9.73
C ASP A 22 -6.52 -6.72 8.45
N PRO A 23 -5.87 -7.53 7.60
CA PRO A 23 -6.48 -7.92 6.33
C PRO A 23 -7.76 -8.71 6.50
N PHE A 24 -7.91 -9.47 7.58
CA PHE A 24 -9.12 -10.25 7.81
C PHE A 24 -10.32 -9.36 8.12
N HIS A 25 -10.09 -8.25 8.78
CA HIS A 25 -11.15 -7.28 9.06
C HIS A 25 -11.75 -6.70 7.79
N CYS A 26 -10.96 -6.62 6.73
CA CYS A 26 -11.41 -6.05 5.46
C CYS A 26 -11.95 -7.11 4.48
N ALA A 27 -11.96 -8.38 4.86
CA ALA A 27 -12.40 -9.45 3.96
C ALA A 27 -13.80 -9.18 3.43
N GLY A 28 -13.96 -9.16 2.12
CA GLY A 28 -15.22 -8.84 1.47
C GLY A 28 -15.55 -7.37 1.36
N HIS A 29 -14.71 -6.49 1.94
CA HIS A 29 -14.97 -5.06 2.00
C HIS A 29 -13.78 -4.21 1.55
N TRP A 30 -12.88 -4.77 0.75
CA TRP A 30 -11.66 -4.08 0.33
C TRP A 30 -11.93 -2.78 -0.43
N HIS A 31 -12.99 -2.77 -1.25
CA HIS A 31 -13.33 -1.59 -2.02
C HIS A 31 -13.66 -0.37 -1.16
N GLU A 32 -14.07 -0.59 0.10
CA GLU A 32 -14.39 0.49 1.02
C GLU A 32 -13.16 1.25 1.52
N ARG A 33 -11.96 0.69 1.27
CA ARG A 33 -10.72 1.35 1.65
C ARG A 33 -10.34 2.50 0.72
N PHE A 34 -11.04 2.64 -0.40
CA PHE A 34 -10.71 3.62 -1.43
C PHE A 34 -11.76 4.73 -1.46
N ALA A 35 -11.31 5.94 -1.85
CA ALA A 35 -12.21 7.08 -1.95
C ALA A 35 -13.29 6.86 -3.01
N ARG A 36 -12.96 6.10 -4.06
CA ARG A 36 -13.90 5.80 -5.15
C ARG A 36 -14.01 4.28 -5.32
N PRO A 37 -14.85 3.64 -4.50
CA PRO A 37 -14.91 2.17 -4.45
C PRO A 37 -15.30 1.49 -5.77
N GLY A 38 -16.01 2.17 -6.64
CA GLY A 38 -16.47 1.59 -7.90
C GLY A 38 -15.43 1.48 -9.00
N GLN A 39 -14.23 2.00 -8.78
CA GLN A 39 -13.17 1.95 -9.78
C GLN A 39 -12.57 0.53 -9.89
N PRO A 40 -12.01 0.18 -11.05
CA PRO A 40 -11.31 -1.10 -11.20
C PRO A 40 -10.21 -1.25 -10.16
N LEU A 41 -10.08 -2.45 -9.60
CA LEU A 41 -9.08 -2.77 -8.59
C LEU A 41 -7.95 -3.59 -9.20
N MET A 42 -6.74 -3.08 -9.07
CA MET A 42 -5.53 -3.75 -9.53
C MET A 42 -4.75 -4.27 -8.32
N LEU A 43 -4.30 -5.52 -8.40
CA LEU A 43 -3.58 -6.15 -7.30
C LEU A 43 -2.13 -6.37 -7.68
N GLU A 44 -1.22 -6.13 -6.73
CA GLU A 44 0.19 -6.45 -6.89
C GLU A 44 0.64 -7.31 -5.69
N LEU A 45 0.98 -8.56 -5.95
CA LEU A 45 1.52 -9.46 -4.94
C LEU A 45 3.02 -9.27 -4.85
N GLY A 46 3.53 -9.11 -3.63
CA GLY A 46 4.94 -8.84 -3.43
C GLY A 46 5.32 -7.48 -3.98
N CYS A 47 4.68 -6.43 -3.48
CA CYS A 47 4.91 -5.08 -4.01
C CYS A 47 6.32 -4.56 -3.75
N GLY A 48 7.10 -5.27 -2.91
CA GLY A 48 8.47 -4.91 -2.64
C GLY A 48 8.59 -3.49 -2.09
N LYS A 49 9.56 -2.76 -2.60
CA LYS A 49 9.82 -1.40 -2.12
C LYS A 49 8.86 -0.36 -2.69
N GLY A 50 7.86 -0.78 -3.46
CA GLY A 50 6.80 0.10 -3.93
C GLY A 50 7.14 0.99 -5.12
N GLY A 51 8.27 0.74 -5.80
CA GLY A 51 8.65 1.58 -6.93
C GLY A 51 7.64 1.54 -8.06
N PHE A 52 7.11 0.37 -8.38
CA PHE A 52 6.13 0.20 -9.45
C PHE A 52 4.76 0.72 -9.03
N ILE A 53 4.26 0.29 -7.86
CA ILE A 53 2.91 0.66 -7.43
C ILE A 53 2.78 2.17 -7.17
N SER A 54 3.83 2.82 -6.66
CA SER A 54 3.78 4.25 -6.39
C SER A 54 3.62 5.07 -7.67
N GLN A 55 4.32 4.68 -8.73
CA GLN A 55 4.23 5.36 -10.00
C GLN A 55 2.91 5.08 -10.72
N LEU A 56 2.52 3.81 -10.75
CA LEU A 56 1.33 3.38 -11.48
C LEU A 56 0.06 3.94 -10.86
N ALA A 57 -0.07 3.84 -9.54
CA ALA A 57 -1.25 4.35 -8.85
C ALA A 57 -1.37 5.87 -8.97
N CYS A 58 -0.26 6.57 -8.87
CA CYS A 58 -0.25 8.03 -8.97
C CYS A 58 -0.60 8.47 -10.39
N ALA A 59 -0.14 7.73 -11.41
CA ALA A 59 -0.40 8.07 -12.81
C ALA A 59 -1.82 7.74 -13.27
N HIS A 60 -2.50 6.83 -12.57
CA HIS A 60 -3.82 6.33 -12.98
C HIS A 60 -4.86 6.50 -11.87
N PRO A 61 -5.32 7.74 -11.61
CA PRO A 61 -6.33 7.97 -10.57
C PRO A 61 -7.69 7.32 -10.84
N GLU A 62 -7.92 6.85 -12.07
CA GLU A 62 -9.16 6.17 -12.46
C GLU A 62 -9.21 4.71 -11.99
N ASN A 63 -8.11 4.19 -11.47
CA ASN A 63 -8.02 2.82 -10.95
C ASN A 63 -7.69 2.85 -9.46
N ASN A 64 -8.04 1.78 -8.75
CA ASN A 64 -7.61 1.54 -7.38
C ASN A 64 -6.52 0.48 -7.38
N TYR A 65 -5.53 0.61 -6.49
CA TYR A 65 -4.39 -0.28 -6.43
C TYR A 65 -4.20 -0.82 -5.02
N MET A 66 -3.91 -2.11 -4.92
CA MET A 66 -3.66 -2.77 -3.65
C MET A 66 -2.36 -3.57 -3.75
N GLY A 67 -1.41 -3.26 -2.87
CA GLY A 67 -0.12 -3.94 -2.83
C GLY A 67 0.04 -4.76 -1.58
N PHE A 68 0.58 -5.96 -1.73
CA PHE A 68 0.79 -6.91 -0.63
C PHE A 68 2.26 -7.20 -0.46
N ASP A 69 2.70 -7.31 0.79
CA ASP A 69 4.01 -7.85 1.09
C ASP A 69 3.96 -8.50 2.47
N ILE A 70 4.91 -9.40 2.74
CA ILE A 70 4.91 -10.17 3.99
C ILE A 70 5.66 -9.47 5.12
N THR A 71 6.43 -8.42 4.84
CA THR A 71 7.26 -7.80 5.87
C THR A 71 7.06 -6.30 5.97
N ASP A 72 7.02 -5.81 7.21
CA ASP A 72 6.88 -4.37 7.47
C ASP A 72 8.11 -3.59 7.01
N LYS A 73 9.30 -4.19 7.10
CA LYS A 73 10.53 -3.50 6.73
C LYS A 73 10.63 -3.21 5.23
N VAL A 74 9.88 -3.95 4.42
CA VAL A 74 9.76 -3.67 2.99
C VAL A 74 8.64 -2.69 2.74
N LEU A 75 7.48 -2.89 3.39
CA LEU A 75 6.32 -2.02 3.22
C LEU A 75 6.58 -0.58 3.63
N ILE A 76 7.46 -0.34 4.61
CA ILE A 76 7.77 1.03 5.02
C ILE A 76 8.43 1.81 3.88
N LEU A 77 9.22 1.13 3.05
CA LEU A 77 9.83 1.76 1.90
C LEU A 77 8.80 2.05 0.82
N ALA A 78 7.84 1.14 0.63
CA ALA A 78 6.72 1.34 -0.29
C ALA A 78 5.86 2.52 0.15
N LYS A 79 5.54 2.60 1.44
CA LYS A 79 4.77 3.72 1.99
C LYS A 79 5.44 5.06 1.67
N ARG A 80 6.74 5.15 1.91
CA ARG A 80 7.47 6.40 1.70
C ARG A 80 7.54 6.79 0.24
N LYS A 81 7.68 5.82 -0.67
CA LYS A 81 7.66 6.08 -2.10
C LYS A 81 6.29 6.55 -2.58
N ILE A 82 5.23 5.94 -2.06
CA ILE A 82 3.87 6.36 -2.37
C ILE A 82 3.64 7.79 -1.92
N GLU A 83 4.00 8.09 -0.67
CA GLU A 83 3.86 9.45 -0.15
C GLU A 83 4.62 10.48 -0.99
N ALA A 84 5.85 10.15 -1.37
CA ALA A 84 6.66 11.05 -2.18
C ALA A 84 6.08 11.29 -3.56
N ALA A 85 5.59 10.24 -4.21
CA ALA A 85 4.99 10.34 -5.54
C ALA A 85 3.73 11.19 -5.52
N TYR A 86 2.86 10.97 -4.55
CA TYR A 86 1.61 11.71 -4.46
C TYR A 86 1.85 13.16 -4.04
N ALA A 87 2.82 13.41 -3.16
CA ALA A 87 3.20 14.77 -2.78
C ALA A 87 3.73 15.54 -3.98
N ALA A 88 4.56 14.90 -4.80
CA ALA A 88 5.08 15.53 -6.02
C ALA A 88 3.98 15.85 -7.02
N ALA A 89 2.92 15.05 -7.05
CA ALA A 89 1.76 15.27 -7.92
C ALA A 89 0.71 16.17 -7.28
N ASN A 90 0.93 16.61 -6.05
CA ASN A 90 0.00 17.44 -5.28
C ASN A 90 -1.38 16.77 -5.13
N ARG A 91 -1.36 15.48 -4.76
CA ARG A 91 -2.57 14.67 -4.59
C ARG A 91 -2.51 13.86 -3.31
N ALA A 92 -3.67 13.50 -2.78
CA ALA A 92 -3.77 12.55 -1.68
C ALA A 92 -3.72 11.12 -2.22
N PRO A 93 -3.12 10.16 -1.48
CA PRO A 93 -3.06 8.75 -1.90
C PRO A 93 -4.39 8.03 -1.61
N ASP A 94 -5.43 8.40 -2.35
CA ASP A 94 -6.80 7.95 -2.13
C ASP A 94 -7.20 6.74 -2.98
N ASN A 95 -6.33 6.30 -3.90
CA ASN A 95 -6.58 5.15 -4.77
C ASN A 95 -5.54 4.04 -4.59
N VAL A 96 -4.86 4.01 -3.46
CA VAL A 96 -3.83 3.00 -3.18
C VAL A 96 -3.99 2.50 -1.74
N CYS A 97 -3.75 1.21 -1.55
CA CYS A 97 -3.76 0.58 -0.23
C CYS A 97 -2.63 -0.44 -0.20
N ILE A 98 -1.87 -0.45 0.89
CA ILE A 98 -0.84 -1.47 1.09
C ILE A 98 -1.16 -2.26 2.36
N LEU A 99 -0.77 -3.51 2.35
CA LEU A 99 -0.99 -4.34 3.53
C LEU A 99 0.08 -5.42 3.66
N SER A 100 0.31 -5.79 4.91
CA SER A 100 1.19 -6.87 5.27
C SER A 100 0.34 -8.14 5.36
N ALA A 101 0.60 -9.10 4.50
CA ALA A 101 -0.15 -10.35 4.48
C ALA A 101 0.75 -11.50 4.08
N ASP A 102 0.65 -12.59 4.83
CA ASP A 102 1.32 -13.83 4.47
C ASP A 102 0.35 -14.66 3.65
N ILE A 103 0.54 -14.60 2.34
CA ILE A 103 -0.36 -15.24 1.38
C ILE A 103 -0.21 -16.76 1.35
N GLU A 104 0.79 -17.30 2.04
CA GLU A 104 1.00 -18.75 2.10
C GLU A 104 0.20 -19.42 3.21
N ARG A 105 -0.42 -18.64 4.06
CA ARG A 105 -1.26 -19.19 5.14
C ARG A 105 -2.69 -19.35 4.69
#